data_39d6400818af63329d474b71b15056e2
#
_entry.id   39d6400818af63329d474b71b15056e2
#
_cell.length_a   1.000
_cell.length_b   1.000
_cell.length_c   1.000
_cell.angle_alpha   90.00
_cell.angle_beta   90.00
_cell.angle_gamma   90.00
#
_symmetry.space_group_name_H-M   'P 1'
#
loop_
_entity.id
_entity.type
_entity.pdbx_description
1 polymer ?
#
loop_
_entity_poly.entity_id
_entity_poly.type
_entity_poly.pdbx_seq_one_letter_code
_entity_poly.pdbx_strand_id
1 'polypeptide(L)'
;MDAVDRVVFLGDYLDPYEGEDGLADDIFENMMEIVRLKQDNGEKVVLLKGNHDQHYASRRFEKQAGGSRMDQLNWNKYHEAFTEYGDLFKIAHMELIGGLPYVFSHAGLTTYWLNKVNTNLWHYPDRNVSVDNPEIIEMINLLDDDGKGQDLLAVVGRRRSWFGEKTGGVLWADVDEHSIPDAPKAYGLDKVFQVFGHSRLVEGCDKIEFDNFAMIDSRQCFMIDGSKKEDIGGKTFASRPMPC
;
A
#
# COMPACT_ATOMS: atom_id res chain seq x y z
N MET A 1 -21.95 8.34 -0.16
CA MET A 1 -21.07 7.63 0.78
C MET A 1 -21.72 7.33 2.15
N ASP A 2 -23.03 7.27 2.22
CA ASP A 2 -23.73 7.03 3.52
C ASP A 2 -23.78 5.56 3.95
N ALA A 3 -23.38 4.64 3.06
CA ALA A 3 -23.46 3.19 3.31
C ALA A 3 -22.18 2.57 3.88
N VAL A 4 -21.08 3.30 3.94
CA VAL A 4 -19.79 2.81 4.45
C VAL A 4 -19.14 3.86 5.34
N ASP A 5 -18.42 3.41 6.37
CA ASP A 5 -17.72 4.29 7.30
C ASP A 5 -16.44 4.84 6.69
N ARG A 6 -15.73 4.05 5.88
CA ARG A 6 -14.47 4.42 5.25
C ARG A 6 -14.27 3.72 3.90
N VAL A 7 -13.58 4.41 2.99
CA VAL A 7 -13.07 3.84 1.74
C VAL A 7 -11.55 4.02 1.72
N VAL A 8 -10.82 2.96 1.42
CA VAL A 8 -9.36 2.99 1.30
C VAL A 8 -8.96 2.58 -0.11
N PHE A 9 -8.26 3.47 -0.81
CA PHE A 9 -7.64 3.20 -2.10
C PHE A 9 -6.19 2.78 -1.87
N LEU A 10 -5.77 1.67 -2.48
CA LEU A 10 -4.47 1.05 -2.21
C LEU A 10 -3.31 1.54 -3.07
N GLY A 11 -3.51 2.58 -3.89
CA GLY A 11 -2.46 3.14 -4.75
C GLY A 11 -2.47 2.62 -6.18
N ASP A 12 -1.43 3.00 -6.94
CA ASP A 12 -1.26 2.73 -8.37
C ASP A 12 -2.41 3.30 -9.22
N TYR A 13 -2.63 4.62 -9.08
CA TYR A 13 -3.66 5.35 -9.83
C TYR A 13 -3.29 5.56 -11.30
N LEU A 14 -2.01 5.47 -11.61
CA LEU A 14 -1.42 5.72 -12.92
C LEU A 14 -0.74 4.45 -13.46
N ASP A 15 -0.24 4.51 -14.69
CA ASP A 15 0.52 3.43 -15.34
C ASP A 15 -0.24 2.09 -15.46
N PRO A 16 -1.38 2.03 -16.14
CA PRO A 16 -2.15 0.82 -16.33
C PRO A 16 -1.35 -0.28 -17.02
N TYR A 17 -1.81 -1.51 -16.93
CA TYR A 17 -1.21 -2.61 -17.69
C TYR A 17 -1.53 -2.47 -19.18
N GLU A 18 -0.63 -3.02 -20.03
CA GLU A 18 -0.81 -3.08 -21.49
C GLU A 18 -2.15 -3.77 -21.81
N GLY A 19 -2.94 -3.15 -22.68
CA GLY A 19 -4.29 -3.63 -23.01
C GLY A 19 -5.41 -3.16 -22.07
N GLU A 20 -5.06 -2.39 -21.03
CA GLU A 20 -6.01 -1.72 -20.12
C GLU A 20 -6.04 -0.23 -20.35
N ASP A 21 -5.41 0.16 -21.43
CA ASP A 21 -5.14 1.50 -21.84
C ASP A 21 -6.45 2.26 -22.14
N GLY A 22 -6.98 2.90 -21.11
CA GLY A 22 -7.69 4.14 -21.34
C GLY A 22 -6.70 5.13 -21.97
N LEU A 23 -7.20 6.17 -22.59
CA LEU A 23 -6.35 7.27 -23.00
C LEU A 23 -5.66 7.82 -21.74
N ALA A 24 -4.41 8.26 -21.83
CA ALA A 24 -3.66 8.80 -20.69
C ALA A 24 -4.44 9.93 -19.97
N ASP A 25 -5.23 10.68 -20.71
CA ASP A 25 -6.12 11.70 -20.15
C ASP A 25 -7.24 11.11 -19.30
N ASP A 26 -7.87 10.00 -19.70
CA ASP A 26 -8.94 9.35 -18.94
C ASP A 26 -8.40 8.78 -17.63
N ILE A 27 -7.20 8.20 -17.63
CA ILE A 27 -6.52 7.67 -16.44
C ILE A 27 -6.23 8.80 -15.46
N PHE A 28 -5.71 9.92 -15.95
CA PHE A 28 -5.44 11.09 -15.14
C PHE A 28 -6.73 11.69 -14.57
N GLU A 29 -7.78 11.84 -15.37
CA GLU A 29 -9.07 12.34 -14.90
C GLU A 29 -9.68 11.42 -13.83
N ASN A 30 -9.56 10.10 -13.97
CA ASN A 30 -10.00 9.15 -12.96
C ASN A 30 -9.23 9.35 -11.62
N MET A 31 -7.91 9.52 -11.68
CA MET A 31 -7.12 9.88 -10.49
C MET A 31 -7.62 11.18 -9.86
N MET A 32 -7.88 12.22 -10.67
CA MET A 32 -8.37 13.51 -10.19
C MET A 32 -9.79 13.42 -9.62
N GLU A 33 -10.66 12.54 -10.13
CA GLU A 33 -11.96 12.27 -9.51
C GLU A 33 -11.82 11.65 -8.12
N ILE A 34 -10.88 10.71 -7.95
CA ILE A 34 -10.55 10.10 -6.65
C ILE A 34 -10.00 11.17 -5.68
N VAL A 35 -9.15 12.09 -6.15
CA VAL A 35 -8.65 13.22 -5.36
C VAL A 35 -9.81 14.13 -4.92
N ARG A 36 -10.72 14.48 -5.83
CA ARG A 36 -11.94 15.26 -5.49
C ARG A 36 -12.81 14.52 -4.48
N LEU A 37 -12.98 13.21 -4.63
CA LEU A 37 -13.72 12.39 -3.66
C LEU A 37 -13.11 12.48 -2.26
N LYS A 38 -11.77 12.47 -2.15
CA LYS A 38 -11.05 12.67 -0.88
C LYS A 38 -11.31 14.07 -0.33
N GLN A 39 -11.21 15.11 -1.15
CA GLN A 39 -11.44 16.50 -0.73
C GLN A 39 -12.87 16.70 -0.21
N ASP A 40 -13.86 16.12 -0.87
CA ASP A 40 -15.27 16.28 -0.53
C ASP A 40 -15.68 15.49 0.72
N ASN A 41 -14.98 14.38 1.02
CA ASN A 41 -15.35 13.45 2.10
C ASN A 41 -14.35 13.39 3.26
N GLY A 42 -13.24 14.11 3.19
CA GLY A 42 -12.25 14.22 4.25
C GLY A 42 -11.73 12.85 4.70
N GLU A 43 -11.77 12.60 6.01
CA GLU A 43 -11.22 11.36 6.60
C GLU A 43 -12.01 10.10 6.25
N LYS A 44 -13.20 10.20 5.65
CA LYS A 44 -13.93 9.02 5.16
C LYS A 44 -13.26 8.34 3.95
N VAL A 45 -12.39 9.07 3.25
CA VAL A 45 -11.62 8.55 2.11
C VAL A 45 -10.14 8.57 2.47
N VAL A 46 -9.47 7.46 2.33
CA VAL A 46 -8.03 7.32 2.52
C VAL A 46 -7.41 6.99 1.16
N LEU A 47 -6.43 7.78 0.76
CA LEU A 47 -5.63 7.53 -0.43
C LEU A 47 -4.26 7.02 -0.01
N LEU A 48 -3.88 5.83 -0.46
CA LEU A 48 -2.53 5.33 -0.28
C LEU A 48 -1.73 5.53 -1.56
N LYS A 49 -0.44 5.74 -1.42
CA LYS A 49 0.50 5.85 -2.53
C LYS A 49 0.98 4.47 -2.94
N GLY A 50 0.99 4.17 -4.23
CA GLY A 50 1.62 2.99 -4.80
C GLY A 50 3.02 3.26 -5.33
N ASN A 51 3.70 2.23 -5.79
CA ASN A 51 5.05 2.37 -6.35
C ASN A 51 5.04 3.13 -7.68
N HIS A 52 4.00 2.99 -8.50
CA HIS A 52 3.85 3.78 -9.74
C HIS A 52 3.58 5.25 -9.44
N ASP A 53 2.79 5.56 -8.41
CA ASP A 53 2.52 6.93 -7.99
C ASP A 53 3.80 7.63 -7.51
N GLN A 54 4.69 6.89 -6.84
CA GLN A 54 5.95 7.42 -6.32
C GLN A 54 6.89 7.88 -7.45
N HIS A 55 6.81 7.30 -8.64
CA HIS A 55 7.61 7.76 -9.80
C HIS A 55 7.31 9.21 -10.17
N TYR A 56 6.08 9.67 -9.92
CA TYR A 56 5.64 11.04 -10.21
C TYR A 56 5.73 11.96 -9.00
N ALA A 57 5.65 11.43 -7.80
CA ALA A 57 5.73 12.22 -6.57
C ALA A 57 7.12 12.87 -6.37
N SER A 58 8.18 12.26 -6.88
CA SER A 58 9.54 12.79 -6.71
C SER A 58 10.42 12.51 -7.91
N ARG A 59 11.15 13.53 -8.41
CA ARG A 59 12.19 13.39 -9.45
C ARG A 59 13.31 12.41 -9.09
N ARG A 60 13.49 12.12 -7.82
CA ARG A 60 14.45 11.12 -7.35
C ARG A 60 14.12 9.73 -7.88
N PHE A 61 12.83 9.41 -8.03
CA PHE A 61 12.36 8.09 -8.44
C PHE A 61 12.11 7.97 -9.94
N GLU A 62 12.09 9.06 -10.68
CA GLU A 62 12.03 9.05 -12.15
C GLU A 62 13.08 8.12 -12.77
N LYS A 63 14.31 8.13 -12.24
CA LYS A 63 15.41 7.28 -12.73
C LYS A 63 15.32 5.82 -12.26
N GLN A 64 14.64 5.56 -11.15
CA GLN A 64 14.44 4.20 -10.63
C GLN A 64 13.32 3.46 -11.36
N ALA A 65 12.48 4.18 -12.08
CA ALA A 65 11.43 3.64 -12.93
C ALA A 65 11.94 2.87 -14.16
N GLY A 66 13.25 2.77 -14.36
CA GLY A 66 13.85 2.00 -15.44
C GLY A 66 13.37 0.55 -15.45
N GLY A 67 12.53 0.19 -16.44
CA GLY A 67 11.86 -1.10 -16.54
C GLY A 67 10.45 -1.14 -15.97
N SER A 68 9.96 -0.08 -15.35
CA SER A 68 8.55 0.07 -15.02
C SER A 68 7.76 0.71 -16.18
N ARG A 69 6.43 0.66 -16.10
CA ARG A 69 5.50 1.22 -17.11
C ARG A 69 5.31 2.74 -17.01
N MET A 70 6.26 3.48 -16.45
CA MET A 70 6.15 4.92 -16.25
C MET A 70 5.89 5.66 -17.57
N ASP A 71 4.85 6.50 -17.58
CA ASP A 71 4.53 7.39 -18.71
C ASP A 71 5.44 8.62 -18.71
N GLN A 72 6.53 8.55 -19.47
CA GLN A 72 7.50 9.63 -19.59
C GLN A 72 6.92 10.86 -20.30
N LEU A 73 5.96 10.69 -21.20
CA LEU A 73 5.38 11.79 -21.97
C LEU A 73 4.54 12.70 -21.09
N ASN A 74 3.79 12.13 -20.15
CA ASN A 74 2.92 12.85 -19.25
C ASN A 74 3.55 13.10 -17.87
N TRP A 75 4.83 12.78 -17.67
CA TRP A 75 5.50 12.88 -16.36
C TRP A 75 5.31 14.22 -15.67
N ASN A 76 5.48 15.34 -16.38
CA ASN A 76 5.33 16.67 -15.80
C ASN A 76 3.89 16.92 -15.30
N LYS A 77 2.87 16.54 -16.09
CA LYS A 77 1.45 16.66 -15.72
C LYS A 77 1.14 15.91 -14.43
N TYR A 78 1.62 14.68 -14.32
CA TYR A 78 1.39 13.85 -13.16
C TYR A 78 2.20 14.33 -11.95
N HIS A 79 3.44 14.78 -12.16
CA HIS A 79 4.26 15.37 -11.12
C HIS A 79 3.67 16.64 -10.52
N GLU A 80 3.09 17.51 -11.35
CA GLU A 80 2.39 18.70 -10.88
C GLU A 80 1.21 18.33 -9.98
N ALA A 81 0.42 17.32 -10.33
CA ALA A 81 -0.68 16.86 -9.50
C ALA A 81 -0.20 16.29 -8.16
N PHE A 82 0.85 15.46 -8.14
CA PHE A 82 1.42 14.96 -6.88
C PHE A 82 2.10 16.07 -6.06
N THR A 83 2.59 17.12 -6.69
CA THR A 83 3.12 18.29 -5.98
C THR A 83 1.99 19.09 -5.31
N GLU A 84 0.84 19.23 -5.99
CA GLU A 84 -0.31 19.98 -5.48
C GLU A 84 -1.11 19.22 -4.43
N TYR A 85 -1.29 17.89 -4.64
CA TYR A 85 -2.20 17.07 -3.83
C TYR A 85 -1.46 15.99 -3.00
N GLY A 86 -0.13 15.98 -2.98
CA GLY A 86 0.69 14.95 -2.35
C GLY A 86 0.35 14.69 -0.89
N ASP A 87 0.01 15.74 -0.13
CA ASP A 87 -0.38 15.68 1.28
C ASP A 87 -1.68 14.90 1.55
N LEU A 88 -2.47 14.63 0.50
CA LEU A 88 -3.69 13.81 0.63
C LEU A 88 -3.39 12.31 0.64
N PHE A 89 -2.19 11.91 0.22
CA PHE A 89 -1.79 10.51 0.09
C PHE A 89 -0.93 10.08 1.27
N LYS A 90 -1.20 8.88 1.77
CA LYS A 90 -0.45 8.23 2.85
C LYS A 90 0.33 7.02 2.31
N ILE A 91 1.35 6.59 3.03
CA ILE A 91 2.08 5.34 2.73
C ILE A 91 1.36 4.14 3.35
N ALA A 92 0.81 4.33 4.55
CA ALA A 92 0.05 3.31 5.24
C ALA A 92 -1.10 3.93 6.05
N HIS A 93 -2.12 3.14 6.32
CA HIS A 93 -3.26 3.52 7.16
C HIS A 93 -3.62 2.38 8.12
N MET A 94 -3.98 2.71 9.34
CA MET A 94 -4.50 1.74 10.29
C MET A 94 -5.93 2.10 10.70
N GLU A 95 -6.79 1.07 10.73
CA GLU A 95 -8.17 1.18 11.18
C GLU A 95 -8.50 0.06 12.17
N LEU A 96 -9.27 0.37 13.20
CA LEU A 96 -9.76 -0.63 14.13
C LEU A 96 -11.12 -1.13 13.66
N ILE A 97 -11.19 -2.33 13.13
CA ILE A 97 -12.41 -2.91 12.54
C ILE A 97 -12.82 -4.13 13.38
N GLY A 98 -14.02 -4.08 13.98
CA GLY A 98 -14.51 -5.17 14.84
C GLY A 98 -13.62 -5.44 16.08
N GLY A 99 -12.80 -4.48 16.49
CA GLY A 99 -11.85 -4.60 17.60
C GLY A 99 -10.48 -5.16 17.20
N LEU A 100 -10.23 -5.40 15.90
CA LEU A 100 -8.94 -5.83 15.36
C LEU A 100 -8.25 -4.70 14.61
N PRO A 101 -6.94 -4.49 14.77
CA PRO A 101 -6.19 -3.53 13.98
C PRO A 101 -5.96 -4.09 12.57
N TYR A 102 -6.46 -3.36 11.58
CA TYR A 102 -6.19 -3.57 10.17
C TYR A 102 -5.17 -2.55 9.68
N VAL A 103 -4.14 -3.01 9.00
CA VAL A 103 -3.13 -2.15 8.37
C VAL A 103 -3.26 -2.24 6.86
N PHE A 104 -3.53 -1.11 6.25
CA PHE A 104 -3.64 -0.95 4.80
C PHE A 104 -2.36 -0.32 4.27
N SER A 105 -1.80 -0.88 3.22
CA SER A 105 -0.66 -0.32 2.48
C SER A 105 -0.69 -0.80 1.04
N HIS A 106 0.18 -0.26 0.19
CA HIS A 106 0.19 -0.67 -1.21
C HIS A 106 0.64 -2.12 -1.40
N ALA A 107 1.80 -2.49 -0.84
CA ALA A 107 2.44 -3.80 -1.06
C ALA A 107 2.63 -4.63 0.23
N GLY A 108 2.09 -4.17 1.37
CA GLY A 108 2.25 -4.83 2.67
C GLY A 108 3.56 -4.48 3.39
N LEU A 109 3.62 -4.79 4.67
CA LEU A 109 4.77 -4.59 5.53
C LEU A 109 5.49 -5.92 5.75
N THR A 110 6.80 -5.97 5.50
CA THR A 110 7.63 -7.15 5.77
C THR A 110 8.54 -6.91 6.99
N THR A 111 8.82 -7.95 7.75
CA THR A 111 9.74 -7.87 8.91
C THR A 111 11.11 -7.36 8.49
N TYR A 112 11.62 -7.81 7.34
CA TYR A 112 12.94 -7.40 6.85
C TYR A 112 12.99 -5.91 6.58
N TRP A 113 11.97 -5.36 5.90
CA TRP A 113 11.89 -3.94 5.61
C TRP A 113 11.74 -3.10 6.88
N LEU A 114 10.86 -3.48 7.80
CA LEU A 114 10.71 -2.80 9.09
C LEU A 114 12.01 -2.80 9.91
N ASN A 115 12.76 -3.90 9.89
CA ASN A 115 14.08 -3.95 10.53
C ASN A 115 15.06 -2.97 9.87
N LYS A 116 15.02 -2.85 8.53
CA LYS A 116 15.85 -1.90 7.78
C LYS A 116 15.50 -0.46 8.13
N VAL A 117 14.21 -0.12 8.19
CA VAL A 117 13.73 1.22 8.62
C VAL A 117 14.19 1.51 10.04
N ASN A 118 13.95 0.60 10.97
CA ASN A 118 14.33 0.78 12.36
C ASN A 118 15.85 0.97 12.53
N THR A 119 16.66 0.18 11.82
CA THR A 119 18.12 0.25 11.91
C THR A 119 18.67 1.55 11.32
N ASN A 120 18.08 2.07 10.25
CA ASN A 120 18.63 3.22 9.53
C ASN A 120 18.08 4.57 9.98
N LEU A 121 16.85 4.61 10.52
CA LEU A 121 16.19 5.87 10.87
C LEU A 121 15.72 5.93 12.32
N TRP A 122 14.98 4.94 12.77
CA TRP A 122 14.30 5.06 14.07
C TRP A 122 15.19 4.77 15.24
N HIS A 123 16.15 3.86 15.10
CA HIS A 123 17.12 3.47 16.15
C HIS A 123 16.47 3.09 17.49
N TYR A 124 15.26 2.54 17.47
CA TYR A 124 14.62 2.06 18.68
C TYR A 124 15.39 0.87 19.25
N PRO A 125 15.89 0.96 20.49
CA PRO A 125 16.50 -0.17 21.17
C PRO A 125 15.41 -1.25 21.40
N ASP A 126 15.83 -2.50 21.46
CA ASP A 126 15.01 -3.66 21.88
C ASP A 126 13.81 -4.02 20.98
N ARG A 127 13.75 -3.52 19.74
CA ARG A 127 12.71 -3.83 18.77
C ARG A 127 11.28 -3.61 19.29
N ASN A 128 11.08 -2.65 20.19
CA ASN A 128 9.76 -2.28 20.73
C ASN A 128 8.87 -1.55 19.70
N VAL A 129 9.28 -1.52 18.43
CA VAL A 129 8.45 -1.06 17.32
C VAL A 129 7.39 -2.11 17.04
N SER A 130 6.13 -1.74 17.10
CA SER A 130 5.01 -2.65 16.84
C SER A 130 3.96 -1.95 15.99
N VAL A 131 3.64 -2.52 14.82
CA VAL A 131 2.73 -1.92 13.83
C VAL A 131 1.26 -1.93 14.25
N ASP A 132 0.92 -2.55 15.38
CA ASP A 132 -0.37 -2.40 16.04
C ASP A 132 -0.48 -1.08 16.84
N ASN A 133 0.60 -0.29 16.91
CA ASN A 133 0.62 1.05 17.45
C ASN A 133 0.42 2.08 16.33
N PRO A 134 -0.64 2.94 16.38
CA PRO A 134 -0.90 3.99 15.40
C PRO A 134 0.29 4.94 15.17
N GLU A 135 1.08 5.24 16.21
CA GLU A 135 2.24 6.12 16.09
C GLU A 135 3.29 5.56 15.12
N ILE A 136 3.45 4.24 15.05
CA ILE A 136 4.37 3.60 14.11
C ILE A 136 3.87 3.73 12.67
N ILE A 137 2.57 3.66 12.45
CA ILE A 137 1.97 3.89 11.14
C ILE A 137 2.17 5.35 10.69
N GLU A 138 2.02 6.31 11.61
CA GLU A 138 2.33 7.71 11.30
C GLU A 138 3.83 7.92 11.02
N MET A 139 4.73 7.24 11.73
CA MET A 139 6.16 7.27 11.43
C MET A 139 6.49 6.67 10.05
N ILE A 140 5.73 5.67 9.60
CA ILE A 140 5.85 5.12 8.22
C ILE A 140 5.42 6.18 7.21
N ASN A 141 4.36 6.94 7.47
CA ASN A 141 3.91 8.02 6.59
C ASN A 141 4.97 9.12 6.45
N LEU A 142 5.66 9.48 7.53
CA LEU A 142 6.74 10.47 7.51
C LEU A 142 7.99 10.05 6.70
N LEU A 143 8.11 8.77 6.30
CA LEU A 143 9.19 8.34 5.42
C LEU A 143 9.16 9.03 4.04
N ASP A 144 8.00 9.48 3.61
CA ASP A 144 7.85 10.17 2.33
C ASP A 144 8.42 11.60 2.34
N ASP A 145 8.52 12.21 3.50
CA ASP A 145 9.01 13.59 3.69
C ASP A 145 10.53 13.71 3.76
N ASP A 146 11.22 12.61 4.06
CA ASP A 146 12.68 12.58 4.24
C ASP A 146 13.40 11.83 3.12
N GLY A 147 14.49 12.39 2.62
CA GLY A 147 15.27 11.78 1.54
C GLY A 147 15.80 10.36 1.85
N LYS A 148 16.15 10.05 3.12
CA LYS A 148 16.54 8.71 3.55
C LYS A 148 15.31 7.79 3.68
N GLY A 149 14.19 8.34 4.15
CA GLY A 149 12.92 7.64 4.21
C GLY A 149 12.46 7.23 2.83
N GLN A 150 12.54 8.14 1.87
CA GLN A 150 12.22 7.86 0.46
C GLN A 150 13.07 6.72 -0.12
N ASP A 151 14.37 6.63 0.21
CA ASP A 151 15.23 5.50 -0.19
C ASP A 151 14.70 4.16 0.36
N LEU A 152 14.16 4.17 1.59
CA LEU A 152 13.57 2.99 2.20
C LEU A 152 12.22 2.60 1.58
N LEU A 153 11.42 3.59 1.15
CA LEU A 153 10.20 3.35 0.38
C LEU A 153 10.49 2.70 -0.98
N ALA A 154 11.64 3.01 -1.59
CA ALA A 154 12.07 2.48 -2.89
C ALA A 154 12.77 1.10 -2.82
N VAL A 155 12.77 0.44 -1.67
CA VAL A 155 13.38 -0.89 -1.51
C VAL A 155 12.61 -1.94 -2.30
N VAL A 156 13.23 -2.49 -3.34
CA VAL A 156 12.69 -3.55 -4.20
C VAL A 156 13.18 -4.91 -3.74
N GLY A 157 12.29 -5.90 -3.66
CA GLY A 157 12.61 -7.27 -3.31
C GLY A 157 13.17 -8.09 -4.47
N ARG A 158 13.77 -9.26 -4.14
CA ARG A 158 14.37 -10.18 -5.14
C ARG A 158 13.37 -10.77 -6.11
N ARG A 159 12.10 -10.80 -5.76
CA ARG A 159 11.04 -11.26 -6.68
C ARG A 159 10.81 -10.29 -7.84
N ARG A 160 11.09 -9.00 -7.63
CA ARG A 160 10.88 -7.93 -8.61
C ARG A 160 12.17 -7.49 -9.30
N SER A 161 13.34 -7.70 -8.68
CA SER A 161 14.62 -7.29 -9.24
C SER A 161 15.71 -8.30 -8.89
N TRP A 162 16.54 -8.65 -9.89
CA TRP A 162 17.68 -9.54 -9.69
C TRP A 162 18.69 -9.02 -8.66
N PHE A 163 18.78 -7.70 -8.51
CA PHE A 163 19.61 -7.02 -7.51
C PHE A 163 18.82 -6.57 -6.29
N GLY A 164 17.57 -7.06 -6.13
CA GLY A 164 16.70 -6.69 -5.03
C GLY A 164 17.19 -7.19 -3.68
N GLU A 165 16.69 -6.54 -2.63
CA GLU A 165 16.89 -6.93 -1.23
C GLU A 165 16.16 -8.26 -0.92
N LYS A 166 16.34 -8.79 0.29
CA LYS A 166 15.67 -10.06 0.70
C LYS A 166 14.16 -9.99 0.51
N THR A 167 13.55 -8.87 0.87
CA THR A 167 12.16 -8.54 0.57
C THR A 167 12.05 -7.08 0.12
N GLY A 168 10.98 -6.76 -0.59
CA GLY A 168 10.61 -5.37 -0.89
C GLY A 168 10.11 -4.62 0.34
N GLY A 169 10.01 -3.30 0.18
CA GLY A 169 9.40 -2.39 1.14
C GLY A 169 7.88 -2.28 0.95
N VAL A 170 7.27 -1.39 1.71
CA VAL A 170 5.82 -1.16 1.77
C VAL A 170 5.16 -0.81 0.42
N LEU A 171 5.95 -0.38 -0.55
CA LEU A 171 5.50 -0.09 -1.93
C LEU A 171 5.93 -1.15 -2.95
N TRP A 172 6.82 -2.10 -2.60
CA TRP A 172 7.48 -2.98 -3.57
C TRP A 172 7.54 -4.45 -3.17
N ALA A 173 7.01 -4.84 -2.01
CA ALA A 173 7.04 -6.23 -1.58
C ALA A 173 6.13 -7.09 -2.48
N ASP A 174 6.64 -8.25 -2.91
CA ASP A 174 5.82 -9.24 -3.58
C ASP A 174 5.03 -10.07 -2.56
N VAL A 175 3.85 -10.55 -2.94
CA VAL A 175 2.99 -11.34 -2.04
C VAL A 175 3.73 -12.57 -1.47
N ASP A 176 4.57 -13.21 -2.26
CA ASP A 176 5.38 -14.37 -1.83
C ASP A 176 6.39 -14.02 -0.73
N GLU A 177 6.79 -12.75 -0.62
CA GLU A 177 7.76 -12.29 0.37
C GLU A 177 7.16 -12.16 1.77
N HIS A 178 5.83 -12.11 1.89
CA HIS A 178 5.11 -12.09 3.18
C HIS A 178 5.02 -13.46 3.84
N SER A 179 5.13 -14.53 3.06
CA SER A 179 5.05 -15.92 3.54
C SER A 179 6.40 -16.54 3.90
N ILE A 180 7.49 -15.75 3.90
CA ILE A 180 8.83 -16.25 4.26
C ILE A 180 8.88 -16.62 5.75
N PRO A 181 9.19 -17.89 6.13
CA PRO A 181 9.05 -18.39 7.49
C PRO A 181 9.89 -17.69 8.56
N ASP A 182 10.95 -16.98 8.19
CA ASP A 182 11.94 -16.39 9.10
C ASP A 182 11.49 -15.08 9.79
N ALA A 183 10.22 -14.70 9.64
CA ALA A 183 9.78 -13.39 10.09
C ALA A 183 8.56 -13.42 11.03
N PRO A 184 8.41 -14.33 11.99
CA PRO A 184 7.07 -14.67 12.42
C PRO A 184 6.40 -13.67 13.38
N LYS A 185 7.10 -12.88 14.17
CA LYS A 185 6.46 -12.08 15.25
C LYS A 185 7.13 -10.75 15.54
N ALA A 186 8.16 -10.40 14.76
CA ALA A 186 8.82 -9.14 14.94
C ALA A 186 7.93 -8.00 14.45
N TYR A 187 8.01 -6.89 15.14
CA TYR A 187 7.28 -5.67 14.83
C TYR A 187 5.75 -5.77 14.94
N GLY A 188 5.20 -6.76 15.66
CA GLY A 188 3.76 -6.90 15.89
C GLY A 188 2.96 -7.25 14.65
N LEU A 189 3.58 -7.78 13.59
CA LEU A 189 2.88 -8.18 12.37
C LEU A 189 1.88 -9.33 12.60
N ASP A 190 2.05 -10.10 13.66
CA ASP A 190 1.12 -11.14 14.12
C ASP A 190 -0.10 -10.59 14.87
N LYS A 191 -0.09 -9.31 15.23
CA LYS A 191 -1.18 -8.65 15.97
C LYS A 191 -2.13 -7.87 15.07
N VAL A 192 -1.77 -7.65 13.82
CA VAL A 192 -2.55 -6.91 12.85
C VAL A 192 -3.00 -7.82 11.71
N PHE A 193 -4.06 -7.41 11.02
CA PHE A 193 -4.41 -7.97 9.72
C PHE A 193 -4.03 -6.99 8.63
N GLN A 194 -3.16 -7.38 7.69
CA GLN A 194 -2.72 -6.53 6.61
C GLN A 194 -3.63 -6.67 5.38
N VAL A 195 -3.94 -5.55 4.72
CA VAL A 195 -4.66 -5.53 3.43
C VAL A 195 -3.84 -4.72 2.44
N PHE A 196 -3.50 -5.33 1.31
CA PHE A 196 -2.65 -4.71 0.30
C PHE A 196 -2.94 -5.21 -1.12
N GLY A 197 -2.34 -4.58 -2.13
CA GLY A 197 -2.45 -4.90 -3.55
C GLY A 197 -1.08 -5.25 -4.17
N HIS A 198 -0.68 -4.51 -5.21
CA HIS A 198 0.62 -4.52 -5.88
C HIS A 198 0.95 -5.79 -6.71
N SER A 199 0.61 -6.98 -6.22
CA SER A 199 0.88 -8.24 -6.92
C SER A 199 -0.37 -8.70 -7.66
N ARG A 200 -0.42 -8.40 -8.99
CA ARG A 200 -1.59 -8.74 -9.82
C ARG A 200 -1.98 -10.19 -9.68
N LEU A 201 -3.23 -10.43 -9.37
CA LEU A 201 -3.81 -11.76 -9.32
C LEU A 201 -4.04 -12.32 -10.72
N VAL A 202 -3.93 -13.64 -10.84
CA VAL A 202 -4.29 -14.35 -12.07
C VAL A 202 -5.79 -14.30 -12.27
N GLU A 203 -6.22 -14.37 -13.53
CA GLU A 203 -7.64 -14.37 -13.90
C GLU A 203 -8.40 -15.45 -13.13
N GLY A 204 -9.54 -15.07 -12.56
CA GLY A 204 -10.37 -15.95 -11.74
C GLY A 204 -9.97 -16.08 -10.28
N CYS A 205 -8.90 -15.39 -9.85
CA CYS A 205 -8.51 -15.27 -8.45
C CYS A 205 -8.89 -13.88 -7.92
N ASP A 206 -9.76 -13.82 -6.93
CA ASP A 206 -10.22 -12.54 -6.38
C ASP A 206 -9.29 -12.01 -5.30
N LYS A 207 -8.65 -12.88 -4.52
CA LYS A 207 -7.72 -12.55 -3.45
C LYS A 207 -6.79 -13.70 -3.12
N ILE A 208 -5.63 -13.39 -2.53
CA ILE A 208 -4.79 -14.33 -1.79
C ILE A 208 -4.91 -13.98 -0.30
N GLU A 209 -5.26 -14.95 0.53
CA GLU A 209 -5.49 -14.72 1.95
C GLU A 209 -4.70 -15.72 2.80
N PHE A 210 -4.10 -15.22 3.87
CA PHE A 210 -3.41 -15.96 4.91
C PHE A 210 -3.90 -15.52 6.29
N ASP A 211 -3.40 -16.14 7.36
CA ASP A 211 -3.83 -15.88 8.74
C ASP A 211 -3.78 -14.41 9.16
N ASN A 212 -2.86 -13.63 8.60
CA ASN A 212 -2.61 -12.24 9.01
C ASN A 212 -2.58 -11.23 7.85
N PHE A 213 -2.92 -11.63 6.63
CA PHE A 213 -3.05 -10.70 5.52
C PHE A 213 -3.97 -11.17 4.40
N ALA A 214 -4.49 -10.21 3.65
CA ALA A 214 -5.14 -10.41 2.37
C ALA A 214 -4.52 -9.50 1.31
N MET A 215 -4.14 -10.09 0.18
CA MET A 215 -3.74 -9.37 -1.02
C MET A 215 -4.91 -9.41 -2.02
N ILE A 216 -5.34 -8.22 -2.46
CA ILE A 216 -6.62 -8.01 -3.17
C ILE A 216 -6.47 -7.29 -4.52
N ASP A 217 -5.34 -7.42 -5.19
CA ASP A 217 -5.09 -6.79 -6.50
C ASP A 217 -5.80 -7.54 -7.64
N SER A 218 -7.13 -7.48 -7.62
CA SER A 218 -8.03 -8.14 -8.59
C SER A 218 -8.96 -7.17 -9.33
N ARG A 219 -8.74 -5.84 -9.20
CA ARG A 219 -9.60 -4.78 -9.76
C ARG A 219 -11.05 -4.85 -9.28
N GLN A 220 -11.24 -5.31 -8.07
CA GLN A 220 -12.52 -5.38 -7.42
C GLN A 220 -12.51 -4.52 -6.16
N CYS A 221 -13.71 -4.08 -5.77
CA CYS A 221 -13.91 -3.45 -4.48
C CYS A 221 -14.24 -4.52 -3.44
N PHE A 222 -13.62 -4.47 -2.29
CA PHE A 222 -13.87 -5.38 -1.18
C PHE A 222 -14.48 -4.62 -0.01
N MET A 223 -15.44 -5.24 0.66
CA MET A 223 -16.03 -4.70 1.88
C MET A 223 -15.60 -5.52 3.08
N ILE A 224 -15.11 -4.85 4.11
CA ILE A 224 -14.79 -5.43 5.41
C ILE A 224 -15.92 -5.07 6.36
N ASP A 225 -16.62 -6.06 6.91
CA ASP A 225 -17.75 -5.87 7.83
C ASP A 225 -17.32 -6.20 9.27
N GLY A 226 -17.05 -5.16 10.05
CA GLY A 226 -16.63 -5.29 11.45
C GLY A 226 -17.71 -5.79 12.42
N SER A 227 -18.96 -5.90 11.96
CA SER A 227 -20.05 -6.45 12.79
C SER A 227 -20.03 -7.98 12.87
N LYS A 228 -19.35 -8.64 11.93
CA LYS A 228 -19.20 -10.09 11.89
C LYS A 228 -17.97 -10.49 12.71
N LYS A 229 -18.16 -10.73 14.00
CA LYS A 229 -17.17 -11.40 14.84
C LYS A 229 -17.10 -12.86 14.43
N GLU A 230 -16.23 -13.21 13.50
CA GLU A 230 -15.77 -14.59 13.36
C GLU A 230 -14.63 -14.81 14.35
N ASP A 231 -14.68 -15.95 15.02
CA ASP A 231 -13.74 -16.34 16.08
C ASP A 231 -12.27 -16.15 15.64
N ILE A 232 -11.48 -15.45 16.45
CA ILE A 232 -10.10 -15.06 16.17
C ILE A 232 -9.12 -16.25 16.10
N GLY A 233 -9.63 -17.48 16.18
CA GLY A 233 -8.90 -18.72 15.92
C GLY A 233 -8.78 -19.10 14.43
N GLY A 234 -9.63 -18.52 13.58
CA GLY A 234 -9.58 -18.54 12.13
C GLY A 234 -9.93 -17.15 11.62
N LYS A 235 -8.92 -16.28 11.51
CA LYS A 235 -9.09 -14.91 10.98
C LYS A 235 -9.52 -15.00 9.53
N THR A 236 -10.80 -15.06 9.27
CA THR A 236 -11.33 -15.00 7.90
C THR A 236 -11.60 -13.54 7.56
N PHE A 237 -10.92 -13.06 6.54
CA PHE A 237 -11.23 -11.79 5.91
C PHE A 237 -12.63 -11.90 5.30
N ALA A 238 -13.66 -11.47 6.03
CA ALA A 238 -15.04 -11.48 5.56
C ALA A 238 -15.23 -10.38 4.52
N SER A 239 -14.64 -10.56 3.34
CA SER A 239 -14.83 -9.67 2.20
C SER A 239 -15.77 -10.31 1.19
N ARG A 240 -16.69 -9.50 0.66
CA ARG A 240 -17.42 -9.84 -0.57
C ARG A 240 -16.93 -8.90 -1.65
N PRO A 241 -16.58 -9.40 -2.86
CA PRO A 241 -16.42 -8.52 -4.00
C PRO A 241 -17.74 -7.75 -4.17
N MET A 242 -17.63 -6.44 -4.27
CA MET A 242 -18.77 -5.59 -4.63
C MET A 242 -18.80 -5.46 -6.14
N PRO A 243 -19.96 -5.53 -6.80
CA PRO A 243 -20.07 -5.13 -8.19
C PRO A 243 -19.66 -3.65 -8.27
N CYS A 244 -18.66 -3.37 -9.11
CA CYS A 244 -18.25 -2.01 -9.46
C CYS A 244 -19.34 -1.30 -10.24
#